data_193301b64ca57337d1d7f8478bea9ff7
#
_entry.id   193301b64ca57337d1d7f8478bea9ff7
#
_cell.length_a   1.000
_cell.length_b   1.000
_cell.length_c   1.000
_cell.angle_alpha   90.00
_cell.angle_beta   90.00
_cell.angle_gamma   90.00
#
_symmetry.space_group_name_H-M   'P 1'
#
loop_
_entity.id
_entity.type
_entity.pdbx_description
1 polymer ?
#
loop_
_entity_poly.entity_id
_entity_poly.type
_entity_poly.pdbx_seq_one_letter_code
_entity_poly.pdbx_strand_id
1 'polypeptide(L)'
;DMASTLGKLGGISIIHRYNSIADQSAMVWVAALKKALVGAAVGVSGDYKKRAISAVESGAKVICIDVAHGHHILMKRAIKEIREALPDIHIMAGNVATLEGFNDLADWGADSIRCNIGGGSICTTRVQTGHGVPGLETILQCAKSDRNAKIIADGGLKNSGDIVKALAAGADAVMLGSLLAGTDCSPGTIFKTESGELRKTYRGMASAAAQKDWRGHVASCEGVSSSVPYRGKLADVVKELERGIRSGLSYSGARSVKELQAKAQWLQQSNASTTESSAHIRLR
;
A
#
# COMPACT_ATOMS: atom_id res chain seq x y z
N ASP A 1 -15.11 8.53 3.30
CA ASP A 1 -14.34 9.66 3.89
C ASP A 1 -12.84 9.57 3.56
N MET A 2 -12.15 8.44 3.82
CA MET A 2 -10.71 8.28 3.54
C MET A 2 -10.33 8.70 2.11
N ALA A 3 -10.97 8.12 1.09
CA ALA A 3 -10.68 8.43 -0.31
C ALA A 3 -10.87 9.91 -0.66
N SER A 4 -11.96 10.50 -0.20
CA SER A 4 -12.27 11.91 -0.47
C SER A 4 -11.27 12.85 0.20
N THR A 5 -10.85 12.56 1.44
CA THR A 5 -9.89 13.39 2.17
C THR A 5 -8.48 13.24 1.59
N LEU A 6 -8.03 12.01 1.34
CA LEU A 6 -6.71 11.76 0.77
C LEU A 6 -6.59 12.33 -0.66
N GLY A 7 -7.65 12.20 -1.48
CA GLY A 7 -7.68 12.77 -2.82
C GLY A 7 -7.54 14.29 -2.84
N LYS A 8 -8.14 15.01 -1.87
CA LYS A 8 -7.97 16.48 -1.72
C LYS A 8 -6.54 16.88 -1.34
N LEU A 9 -5.79 15.96 -0.75
CA LEU A 9 -4.38 16.14 -0.37
C LEU A 9 -3.41 15.69 -1.46
N GLY A 10 -3.91 15.34 -2.67
CA GLY A 10 -3.10 14.90 -3.81
C GLY A 10 -2.73 13.42 -3.80
N GLY A 11 -3.26 12.63 -2.87
CA GLY A 11 -3.08 11.20 -2.83
C GLY A 11 -4.15 10.43 -3.59
N ILE A 12 -3.99 9.11 -3.67
CA ILE A 12 -4.96 8.17 -4.23
C ILE A 12 -5.36 7.13 -3.19
N SER A 13 -6.63 6.75 -3.17
CA SER A 13 -7.11 5.64 -2.34
C SER A 13 -7.58 4.48 -3.21
N ILE A 14 -7.26 3.27 -2.80
CA ILE A 14 -7.74 2.04 -3.43
C ILE A 14 -8.85 1.44 -2.58
N ILE A 15 -10.07 1.38 -3.13
CA ILE A 15 -11.23 0.79 -2.46
C ILE A 15 -11.08 -0.73 -2.47
N HIS A 16 -11.18 -1.36 -1.30
CA HIS A 16 -10.99 -2.81 -1.15
C HIS A 16 -12.07 -3.64 -1.85
N ARG A 17 -11.77 -4.93 -2.10
CA ARG A 17 -12.64 -5.87 -2.83
C ARG A 17 -13.43 -6.85 -1.92
N TYR A 18 -13.34 -6.74 -0.61
CA TYR A 18 -14.08 -7.58 0.33
C TYR A 18 -15.47 -6.99 0.59
N ASN A 19 -16.26 -6.91 -0.47
CA ASN A 19 -17.61 -6.38 -0.55
C ASN A 19 -18.26 -6.80 -1.88
N SER A 20 -19.54 -6.53 -2.05
CA SER A 20 -20.20 -6.74 -3.34
C SER A 20 -19.65 -5.78 -4.42
N ILE A 21 -19.86 -6.12 -5.70
CA ILE A 21 -19.53 -5.20 -6.81
C ILE A 21 -20.29 -3.89 -6.64
N ALA A 22 -21.58 -3.96 -6.27
CA ALA A 22 -22.42 -2.79 -6.09
C ALA A 22 -21.92 -1.87 -4.98
N ASP A 23 -21.53 -2.42 -3.83
CA ASP A 23 -21.02 -1.63 -2.70
C ASP A 23 -19.67 -0.98 -3.05
N GLN A 24 -18.75 -1.72 -3.71
CA GLN A 24 -17.48 -1.16 -4.14
C GLN A 24 -17.70 -0.02 -5.14
N SER A 25 -18.55 -0.22 -6.13
CA SER A 25 -18.90 0.79 -7.13
C SER A 25 -19.52 2.04 -6.51
N ALA A 26 -20.42 1.86 -5.54
CA ALA A 26 -21.02 2.98 -4.80
C ALA A 26 -19.94 3.78 -4.03
N MET A 27 -18.98 3.12 -3.37
CA MET A 27 -17.88 3.79 -2.68
C MET A 27 -16.96 4.55 -3.65
N VAL A 28 -16.66 3.96 -4.81
CA VAL A 28 -15.89 4.61 -5.88
C VAL A 28 -16.62 5.85 -6.38
N TRP A 29 -17.90 5.71 -6.71
CA TRP A 29 -18.73 6.79 -7.22
C TRP A 29 -18.81 7.98 -6.23
N VAL A 30 -19.04 7.71 -4.94
CA VAL A 30 -19.05 8.77 -3.90
C VAL A 30 -17.71 9.51 -3.80
N ALA A 31 -16.58 8.80 -3.96
CA ALA A 31 -15.26 9.43 -3.97
C ALA A 31 -15.05 10.26 -5.25
N ALA A 32 -15.42 9.73 -6.41
CA ALA A 32 -15.32 10.39 -7.71
C ALA A 32 -16.18 11.67 -7.79
N LEU A 33 -17.40 11.64 -7.25
CA LEU A 33 -18.26 12.84 -7.14
C LEU A 33 -17.57 13.98 -6.35
N LYS A 34 -16.77 13.64 -5.36
CA LYS A 34 -15.97 14.61 -4.58
C LYS A 34 -14.65 14.98 -5.26
N LYS A 35 -14.49 14.65 -6.56
CA LYS A 35 -13.30 14.88 -7.38
C LYS A 35 -12.02 14.28 -6.80
N ALA A 36 -12.14 13.20 -5.99
CA ALA A 36 -11.00 12.49 -5.48
C ALA A 36 -10.45 11.51 -6.53
N LEU A 37 -9.12 11.43 -6.63
CA LEU A 37 -8.48 10.36 -7.37
C LEU A 37 -8.67 9.06 -6.61
N VAL A 38 -9.36 8.10 -7.23
CA VAL A 38 -9.74 6.84 -6.58
C VAL A 38 -9.50 5.65 -7.52
N GLY A 39 -9.04 4.54 -6.97
CA GLY A 39 -8.95 3.25 -7.63
C GLY A 39 -9.76 2.18 -6.90
N ALA A 40 -9.86 1.02 -7.51
CA ALA A 40 -10.55 -0.14 -6.95
C ALA A 40 -9.69 -1.39 -7.01
N ALA A 41 -9.68 -2.16 -5.93
CA ALA A 41 -9.00 -3.45 -5.89
C ALA A 41 -9.86 -4.55 -6.53
N VAL A 42 -9.20 -5.45 -7.26
CA VAL A 42 -9.78 -6.67 -7.82
C VAL A 42 -8.87 -7.86 -7.53
N GLY A 43 -9.38 -9.08 -7.65
CA GLY A 43 -8.58 -10.30 -7.57
C GLY A 43 -8.09 -10.75 -8.95
N VAL A 44 -7.72 -12.04 -9.04
CA VAL A 44 -7.28 -12.72 -10.27
C VAL A 44 -8.20 -13.89 -10.65
N SER A 45 -9.30 -14.05 -9.94
CA SER A 45 -10.29 -15.12 -10.16
C SER A 45 -11.70 -14.63 -9.83
N GLY A 46 -12.71 -15.37 -10.27
CA GLY A 46 -14.12 -15.05 -10.03
C GLY A 46 -14.57 -13.81 -10.81
N ASP A 47 -15.08 -12.81 -10.09
CA ASP A 47 -15.75 -11.62 -10.64
C ASP A 47 -14.80 -10.47 -11.06
N TYR A 48 -13.47 -10.64 -11.03
CA TYR A 48 -12.51 -9.56 -11.13
C TYR A 48 -12.69 -8.66 -12.37
N LYS A 49 -12.98 -9.24 -13.54
CA LYS A 49 -13.19 -8.48 -14.79
C LYS A 49 -14.46 -7.63 -14.72
N LYS A 50 -15.57 -8.23 -14.29
CA LYS A 50 -16.85 -7.52 -14.13
C LYS A 50 -16.72 -6.41 -13.07
N ARG A 51 -16.03 -6.69 -11.98
CA ARG A 51 -15.73 -5.73 -10.90
C ARG A 51 -14.89 -4.56 -11.39
N ALA A 52 -13.85 -4.82 -12.21
CA ALA A 52 -13.01 -3.78 -12.80
C ALA A 52 -13.83 -2.84 -13.70
N ILE A 53 -14.66 -3.40 -14.60
CA ILE A 53 -15.53 -2.62 -15.49
C ILE A 53 -16.48 -1.75 -14.68
N SER A 54 -17.20 -2.32 -13.72
CA SER A 54 -18.17 -1.59 -12.88
C SER A 54 -17.50 -0.48 -12.06
N ALA A 55 -16.28 -0.70 -11.56
CA ALA A 55 -15.53 0.31 -10.83
C ALA A 55 -15.11 1.49 -11.73
N VAL A 56 -14.69 1.21 -12.97
CA VAL A 56 -14.31 2.26 -13.94
C VAL A 56 -15.54 3.06 -14.38
N GLU A 57 -16.66 2.42 -14.66
CA GLU A 57 -17.95 3.07 -14.94
C GLU A 57 -18.39 3.97 -13.78
N SER A 58 -18.04 3.62 -12.55
CA SER A 58 -18.29 4.41 -11.34
C SER A 58 -17.26 5.52 -11.08
N GLY A 59 -16.23 5.64 -11.94
CA GLY A 59 -15.24 6.73 -11.91
C GLY A 59 -13.85 6.37 -11.37
N ALA A 60 -13.55 5.08 -11.16
CA ALA A 60 -12.19 4.64 -10.81
C ALA A 60 -11.20 5.01 -11.94
N LYS A 61 -10.02 5.49 -11.56
CA LYS A 61 -8.91 5.84 -12.46
C LYS A 61 -7.78 4.81 -12.44
N VAL A 62 -7.80 3.93 -11.45
CA VAL A 62 -6.82 2.85 -11.29
C VAL A 62 -7.54 1.56 -10.93
N ILE A 63 -7.20 0.47 -11.59
CA ILE A 63 -7.55 -0.89 -11.16
C ILE A 63 -6.34 -1.52 -10.50
N CYS A 64 -6.48 -1.89 -9.23
CA CYS A 64 -5.44 -2.52 -8.44
C CYS A 64 -5.69 -4.03 -8.39
N ILE A 65 -4.90 -4.81 -9.14
CA ILE A 65 -4.96 -6.28 -9.07
C ILE A 65 -4.17 -6.72 -7.85
N ASP A 66 -4.88 -7.19 -6.82
CA ASP A 66 -4.37 -7.37 -5.47
C ASP A 66 -4.39 -8.82 -5.02
N VAL A 67 -3.19 -9.42 -4.94
CA VAL A 67 -2.94 -10.76 -4.40
C VAL A 67 -1.68 -10.80 -3.55
N ALA A 68 -1.55 -11.78 -2.65
CA ALA A 68 -0.40 -11.91 -1.75
C ALA A 68 0.91 -12.12 -2.51
N HIS A 69 0.89 -12.88 -3.62
CA HIS A 69 2.03 -13.12 -4.51
C HIS A 69 1.60 -12.92 -5.96
N GLY A 70 2.05 -11.81 -6.57
CA GLY A 70 1.62 -11.38 -7.91
C GLY A 70 2.34 -12.08 -9.07
N HIS A 71 3.53 -12.62 -8.88
CA HIS A 71 4.27 -13.33 -9.92
C HIS A 71 3.66 -14.72 -10.15
N HIS A 72 2.52 -14.77 -10.83
CA HIS A 72 1.71 -15.96 -11.02
C HIS A 72 0.92 -15.88 -12.34
N ILE A 73 0.68 -17.04 -12.99
CA ILE A 73 -0.02 -17.10 -14.29
C ILE A 73 -1.42 -16.50 -14.27
N LEU A 74 -2.14 -16.56 -13.14
CA LEU A 74 -3.45 -15.92 -13.02
C LEU A 74 -3.35 -14.38 -13.06
N MET A 75 -2.26 -13.81 -12.55
CA MET A 75 -1.99 -12.37 -12.65
C MET A 75 -1.81 -11.96 -14.12
N LYS A 76 -0.99 -12.71 -14.86
CA LYS A 76 -0.80 -12.49 -16.32
C LYS A 76 -2.13 -12.46 -17.05
N ARG A 77 -2.99 -13.46 -16.79
CA ARG A 77 -4.33 -13.54 -17.39
C ARG A 77 -5.19 -12.34 -16.99
N ALA A 78 -5.21 -11.99 -15.72
CA ALA A 78 -6.03 -10.89 -15.22
C ALA A 78 -5.61 -9.55 -15.82
N ILE A 79 -4.30 -9.26 -15.89
CA ILE A 79 -3.76 -8.04 -16.53
C ILE A 79 -4.22 -7.99 -17.98
N LYS A 80 -4.03 -9.07 -18.75
CA LYS A 80 -4.41 -9.14 -20.16
C LYS A 80 -5.90 -8.89 -20.35
N GLU A 81 -6.76 -9.62 -19.63
CA GLU A 81 -8.21 -9.52 -19.79
C GLU A 81 -8.78 -8.16 -19.34
N ILE A 82 -8.17 -7.53 -18.32
CA ILE A 82 -8.55 -6.18 -17.89
C ILE A 82 -8.09 -5.15 -18.93
N ARG A 83 -6.88 -5.25 -19.46
CA ARG A 83 -6.35 -4.36 -20.49
C ARG A 83 -7.18 -4.44 -21.79
N GLU A 84 -7.59 -5.65 -22.20
CA GLU A 84 -8.48 -5.84 -23.36
C GLU A 84 -9.85 -5.19 -23.16
N ALA A 85 -10.40 -5.25 -21.94
CA ALA A 85 -11.71 -4.68 -21.64
C ALA A 85 -11.66 -3.16 -21.38
N LEU A 86 -10.55 -2.65 -20.89
CA LEU A 86 -10.33 -1.28 -20.43
C LEU A 86 -8.96 -0.78 -20.90
N PRO A 87 -8.80 -0.46 -22.20
CA PRO A 87 -7.49 -0.18 -22.81
C PRO A 87 -6.70 0.96 -22.15
N ASP A 88 -7.38 2.01 -21.69
CA ASP A 88 -6.76 3.23 -21.20
C ASP A 88 -6.67 3.30 -19.65
N ILE A 89 -7.13 2.26 -18.95
CA ILE A 89 -7.11 2.28 -17.48
C ILE A 89 -5.69 2.04 -16.95
N HIS A 90 -5.31 2.77 -15.90
CA HIS A 90 -4.06 2.49 -15.18
C HIS A 90 -4.19 1.18 -14.39
N ILE A 91 -3.36 0.19 -14.70
CA ILE A 91 -3.29 -1.10 -14.00
C ILE A 91 -2.15 -1.07 -12.99
N MET A 92 -2.49 -1.13 -11.72
CA MET A 92 -1.57 -1.35 -10.62
C MET A 92 -1.63 -2.83 -10.25
N ALA A 93 -0.53 -3.57 -10.35
CA ALA A 93 -0.51 -5.00 -10.03
C ALA A 93 0.41 -5.30 -8.84
N GLY A 94 0.22 -6.42 -8.18
CA GLY A 94 1.12 -6.85 -7.10
C GLY A 94 0.52 -7.89 -6.16
N ASN A 95 1.35 -8.35 -5.19
CA ASN A 95 2.67 -7.85 -4.87
C ASN A 95 3.78 -8.77 -5.43
N VAL A 96 4.93 -8.20 -5.69
CA VAL A 96 6.15 -8.92 -6.06
C VAL A 96 7.29 -8.60 -5.10
N ALA A 97 8.31 -9.47 -5.06
CA ALA A 97 9.48 -9.29 -4.20
C ALA A 97 10.83 -9.44 -4.96
N THR A 98 10.79 -9.66 -6.26
CA THR A 98 11.98 -9.88 -7.10
C THR A 98 11.95 -9.01 -8.34
N LEU A 99 13.13 -8.70 -8.90
CA LEU A 99 13.28 -8.00 -10.17
C LEU A 99 12.60 -8.76 -11.33
N GLU A 100 12.74 -10.10 -11.35
CA GLU A 100 12.10 -10.95 -12.36
C GLU A 100 10.57 -10.78 -12.32
N GLY A 101 9.96 -10.92 -11.12
CA GLY A 101 8.53 -10.73 -10.96
C GLY A 101 8.07 -9.33 -11.33
N PHE A 102 8.87 -8.29 -11.03
CA PHE A 102 8.59 -6.93 -11.45
C PHE A 102 8.59 -6.79 -12.98
N ASN A 103 9.64 -7.29 -13.64
CA ASN A 103 9.77 -7.23 -15.10
C ASN A 103 8.63 -7.97 -15.79
N ASP A 104 8.29 -9.16 -15.32
CA ASP A 104 7.20 -9.95 -15.88
C ASP A 104 5.85 -9.24 -15.77
N LEU A 105 5.52 -8.64 -14.62
CA LEU A 105 4.27 -7.90 -14.47
C LEU A 105 4.23 -6.68 -15.40
N ALA A 106 5.36 -5.97 -15.56
CA ALA A 106 5.49 -4.86 -16.49
C ALA A 106 5.29 -5.32 -17.94
N ASP A 107 5.96 -6.41 -18.33
CA ASP A 107 5.86 -7.00 -19.67
C ASP A 107 4.44 -7.56 -19.97
N TRP A 108 3.69 -7.95 -18.93
CA TRP A 108 2.29 -8.36 -19.08
C TRP A 108 1.33 -7.16 -19.24
N GLY A 109 1.80 -5.92 -18.99
CA GLY A 109 1.04 -4.69 -19.23
C GLY A 109 0.59 -3.95 -17.96
N ALA A 110 1.23 -4.19 -16.81
CA ALA A 110 1.01 -3.37 -15.63
C ALA A 110 1.74 -2.02 -15.74
N ASP A 111 1.05 -0.92 -15.42
CA ASP A 111 1.60 0.44 -15.43
C ASP A 111 2.34 0.77 -14.14
N SER A 112 1.93 0.17 -13.04
CA SER A 112 2.62 0.25 -11.76
C SER A 112 2.56 -1.06 -11.01
N ILE A 113 3.60 -1.32 -10.18
CA ILE A 113 3.77 -2.60 -9.51
C ILE A 113 4.04 -2.36 -8.04
N ARG A 114 3.25 -3.01 -7.19
CA ARG A 114 3.44 -3.00 -5.75
C ARG A 114 4.51 -3.99 -5.36
N CYS A 115 5.55 -3.47 -4.73
CA CYS A 115 6.76 -4.19 -4.35
C CYS A 115 6.80 -4.38 -2.84
N ASN A 116 6.94 -5.57 -2.39
CA ASN A 116 7.10 -6.11 -1.05
C ASN A 116 6.12 -7.27 -0.78
N ILE A 117 6.63 -8.39 -0.27
CA ILE A 117 5.84 -9.54 0.19
C ILE A 117 6.09 -9.75 1.68
N GLY A 118 5.02 -9.78 2.48
CA GLY A 118 5.08 -10.04 3.91
C GLY A 118 5.60 -8.88 4.77
N GLY A 119 5.78 -7.66 4.20
CA GLY A 119 6.29 -6.50 4.94
C GLY A 119 5.24 -5.70 5.71
N GLY A 120 3.96 -5.98 5.54
CA GLY A 120 2.89 -5.27 6.25
C GLY A 120 2.93 -5.50 7.76
N SER A 121 2.57 -4.48 8.56
CA SER A 121 2.65 -4.52 10.04
C SER A 121 1.79 -5.59 10.71
N ILE A 122 0.77 -6.09 10.03
CA ILE A 122 -0.16 -7.14 10.48
C ILE A 122 -0.15 -8.34 9.52
N CYS A 123 0.83 -8.40 8.61
CA CYS A 123 1.01 -9.51 7.69
C CYS A 123 1.79 -10.65 8.37
N THR A 124 1.30 -11.87 8.24
CA THR A 124 1.96 -13.07 8.75
C THR A 124 2.43 -14.01 7.65
N THR A 125 2.41 -13.58 6.38
CA THR A 125 2.83 -14.39 5.23
C THR A 125 4.22 -15.01 5.45
N ARG A 126 5.20 -14.23 5.93
CA ARG A 126 6.56 -14.73 6.17
C ARG A 126 6.61 -15.84 7.22
N VAL A 127 5.80 -15.75 8.26
CA VAL A 127 5.71 -16.76 9.31
C VAL A 127 4.97 -17.99 8.82
N GLN A 128 3.89 -17.80 8.06
CA GLN A 128 3.04 -18.90 7.59
C GLN A 128 3.64 -19.68 6.42
N THR A 129 4.36 -19.00 5.53
CA THR A 129 4.83 -19.60 4.27
C THR A 129 6.34 -19.71 4.17
N GLY A 130 7.10 -19.03 5.04
CA GLY A 130 8.55 -18.90 4.94
C GLY A 130 9.03 -17.99 3.78
N HIS A 131 8.10 -17.34 3.04
CA HIS A 131 8.42 -16.52 1.88
C HIS A 131 8.35 -15.03 2.20
N GLY A 132 9.27 -14.27 1.63
CA GLY A 132 9.34 -12.83 1.72
C GLY A 132 10.76 -12.30 1.60
N VAL A 133 10.87 -11.03 1.20
CA VAL A 133 12.15 -10.32 1.08
C VAL A 133 12.02 -9.02 1.90
N PRO A 134 13.09 -8.52 2.55
CA PRO A 134 13.05 -7.21 3.19
C PRO A 134 12.58 -6.13 2.24
N GLY A 135 11.63 -5.27 2.67
CA GLY A 135 10.96 -4.32 1.77
C GLY A 135 11.91 -3.34 1.07
N LEU A 136 12.89 -2.79 1.78
CA LEU A 136 13.87 -1.88 1.19
C LEU A 136 14.72 -2.61 0.12
N GLU A 137 15.16 -3.84 0.39
CA GLU A 137 15.89 -4.65 -0.58
C GLU A 137 15.05 -4.93 -1.82
N THR A 138 13.77 -5.25 -1.65
CA THR A 138 12.85 -5.44 -2.78
C THR A 138 12.82 -4.20 -3.68
N ILE A 139 12.72 -2.99 -3.11
CA ILE A 139 12.71 -1.75 -3.90
C ILE A 139 14.04 -1.54 -4.62
N LEU A 140 15.17 -1.71 -3.93
CA LEU A 140 16.50 -1.57 -4.53
C LEU A 140 16.74 -2.55 -5.69
N GLN A 141 16.21 -3.77 -5.61
CA GLN A 141 16.31 -4.75 -6.69
C GLN A 141 15.38 -4.39 -7.85
N CYS A 142 14.12 -4.04 -7.59
CA CYS A 142 13.16 -3.66 -8.62
C CYS A 142 13.55 -2.36 -9.34
N ALA A 143 14.22 -1.43 -8.65
CA ALA A 143 14.73 -0.19 -9.24
C ALA A 143 15.81 -0.40 -10.32
N LYS A 144 16.37 -1.60 -10.43
CA LYS A 144 17.30 -1.98 -11.52
C LYS A 144 16.58 -2.32 -12.82
N SER A 145 15.26 -2.35 -12.82
CA SER A 145 14.46 -2.64 -14.02
C SER A 145 14.65 -1.55 -15.07
N ASP A 146 14.72 -1.95 -16.31
CA ASP A 146 14.68 -1.09 -17.51
C ASP A 146 13.26 -0.90 -18.08
N ARG A 147 12.24 -1.51 -17.43
CA ARG A 147 10.82 -1.36 -17.80
C ARG A 147 10.28 -0.03 -17.31
N ASN A 148 9.30 0.51 -18.05
CA ASN A 148 8.70 1.81 -17.72
C ASN A 148 7.56 1.72 -16.69
N ALA A 149 7.40 0.61 -15.96
CA ALA A 149 6.41 0.49 -14.89
C ALA A 149 6.87 1.24 -13.63
N LYS A 150 5.91 1.84 -12.90
CA LYS A 150 6.18 2.57 -11.67
C LYS A 150 6.31 1.65 -10.47
N ILE A 151 7.22 1.94 -9.58
CA ILE A 151 7.46 1.17 -8.34
C ILE A 151 6.63 1.77 -7.20
N ILE A 152 5.77 0.96 -6.60
CA ILE A 152 5.01 1.33 -5.40
C ILE A 152 5.57 0.55 -4.20
N ALA A 153 6.21 1.23 -3.27
CA ALA A 153 6.66 0.60 -2.02
C ALA A 153 5.45 0.34 -1.11
N ASP A 154 5.13 -0.93 -0.87
CA ASP A 154 3.91 -1.34 -0.17
C ASP A 154 4.20 -2.02 1.16
N GLY A 155 3.80 -1.36 2.25
CA GLY A 155 3.86 -1.89 3.60
C GLY A 155 5.24 -1.76 4.28
N GLY A 156 5.23 -1.94 5.61
CA GLY A 156 6.45 -1.87 6.44
C GLY A 156 6.92 -0.45 6.78
N LEU A 157 6.28 0.58 6.24
CA LEU A 157 6.61 1.98 6.49
C LEU A 157 5.97 2.44 7.80
N LYS A 158 6.77 2.93 8.74
CA LYS A 158 6.33 3.28 10.11
C LYS A 158 6.33 4.79 10.38
N ASN A 159 7.08 5.55 9.59
CA ASN A 159 7.28 6.99 9.75
C ASN A 159 7.71 7.63 8.42
N SER A 160 7.86 8.96 8.41
CA SER A 160 8.30 9.71 7.23
C SER A 160 9.73 9.35 6.78
N GLY A 161 10.62 9.00 7.70
CA GLY A 161 11.98 8.57 7.37
C GLY A 161 12.00 7.27 6.56
N ASP A 162 11.12 6.32 6.89
CA ASP A 162 10.97 5.09 6.10
C ASP A 162 10.42 5.39 4.70
N ILE A 163 9.51 6.36 4.57
CA ILE A 163 9.00 6.82 3.27
C ILE A 163 10.15 7.43 2.45
N VAL A 164 10.96 8.31 3.06
CA VAL A 164 12.13 8.90 2.38
C VAL A 164 13.10 7.83 1.89
N LYS A 165 13.40 6.82 2.73
CA LYS A 165 14.25 5.70 2.32
C LYS A 165 13.65 4.90 1.15
N ALA A 166 12.35 4.61 1.18
CA ALA A 166 11.69 3.90 0.08
C ALA A 166 11.75 4.70 -1.24
N LEU A 167 11.49 6.01 -1.18
CA LEU A 167 11.60 6.90 -2.33
C LEU A 167 13.04 6.99 -2.84
N ALA A 168 14.02 7.15 -1.94
CA ALA A 168 15.44 7.17 -2.28
C ALA A 168 15.93 5.86 -2.92
N ALA A 169 15.34 4.73 -2.52
CA ALA A 169 15.67 3.41 -3.07
C ALA A 169 15.14 3.16 -4.48
N GLY A 170 14.28 4.04 -5.00
CA GLY A 170 13.74 3.95 -6.35
C GLY A 170 12.22 3.87 -6.44
N ALA A 171 11.48 3.90 -5.32
CA ALA A 171 10.03 3.94 -5.38
C ALA A 171 9.53 5.28 -5.97
N ASP A 172 8.52 5.21 -6.85
CA ASP A 172 7.82 6.38 -7.38
C ASP A 172 6.73 6.86 -6.40
N ALA A 173 6.13 5.94 -5.65
CA ALA A 173 5.13 6.22 -4.63
C ALA A 173 5.16 5.17 -3.52
N VAL A 174 4.39 5.43 -2.45
CA VAL A 174 4.26 4.51 -1.32
C VAL A 174 2.79 4.18 -1.05
N MET A 175 2.50 2.93 -0.66
CA MET A 175 1.19 2.52 -0.19
C MET A 175 1.21 2.37 1.33
N LEU A 176 0.31 3.11 1.99
CA LEU A 176 0.25 3.21 3.44
C LEU A 176 -1.00 2.51 4.00
N GLY A 177 -0.80 1.64 4.97
CA GLY A 177 -1.88 0.99 5.73
C GLY A 177 -1.89 1.48 7.18
N SER A 178 -1.04 0.90 8.02
CA SER A 178 -1.01 1.15 9.48
C SER A 178 -0.79 2.62 9.87
N LEU A 179 -0.01 3.37 9.08
CA LEU A 179 0.22 4.80 9.33
C LEU A 179 -1.06 5.62 9.29
N LEU A 180 -2.04 5.23 8.47
CA LEU A 180 -3.32 5.92 8.31
C LEU A 180 -4.47 5.22 9.03
N ALA A 181 -4.29 3.98 9.48
CA ALA A 181 -5.35 3.17 10.09
C ALA A 181 -5.87 3.76 11.42
N GLY A 182 -5.04 4.50 12.15
CA GLY A 182 -5.43 5.18 13.40
C GLY A 182 -6.18 6.50 13.19
N THR A 183 -6.42 6.95 11.95
CA THR A 183 -7.09 8.24 11.70
C THR A 183 -8.61 8.14 11.78
N ASP A 184 -9.28 9.28 11.93
CA ASP A 184 -10.74 9.41 11.99
C ASP A 184 -11.45 8.85 10.75
N CYS A 185 -10.84 9.01 9.56
CA CYS A 185 -11.38 8.55 8.28
C CYS A 185 -11.27 7.02 8.06
N SER A 186 -10.45 6.31 8.84
CA SER A 186 -10.32 4.86 8.73
C SER A 186 -11.51 4.17 9.42
N PRO A 187 -12.00 3.03 8.92
CA PRO A 187 -12.97 2.23 9.66
C PRO A 187 -12.35 1.65 10.94
N GLY A 188 -13.17 1.17 11.84
CA GLY A 188 -12.78 0.56 13.11
C GLY A 188 -13.21 1.39 14.31
N THR A 189 -13.35 0.71 15.46
CA THR A 189 -13.84 1.29 16.70
C THR A 189 -12.69 1.94 17.46
N ILE A 190 -12.91 3.15 17.99
CA ILE A 190 -12.00 3.82 18.91
C ILE A 190 -12.35 3.36 20.32
N PHE A 191 -11.34 2.98 21.08
CA PHE A 191 -11.49 2.57 22.48
C PHE A 191 -10.31 3.09 23.33
N LYS A 192 -10.51 3.13 24.64
CA LYS A 192 -9.49 3.52 25.61
C LYS A 192 -8.93 2.27 26.27
N THR A 193 -7.62 2.15 26.33
CA THR A 193 -6.94 1.08 27.06
C THR A 193 -7.01 1.30 28.57
N GLU A 194 -6.65 0.30 29.36
CA GLU A 194 -6.52 0.43 30.83
C GLU A 194 -5.50 1.51 31.23
N SER A 195 -4.44 1.68 30.44
CA SER A 195 -3.44 2.75 30.62
C SER A 195 -3.93 4.13 30.21
N GLY A 196 -5.16 4.24 29.68
CA GLY A 196 -5.76 5.51 29.24
C GLY A 196 -5.43 5.93 27.81
N GLU A 197 -4.64 5.14 27.05
CA GLU A 197 -4.31 5.43 25.66
C GLU A 197 -5.54 5.22 24.75
N LEU A 198 -5.79 6.16 23.84
CA LEU A 198 -6.79 5.99 22.78
C LEU A 198 -6.22 5.15 21.64
N ARG A 199 -6.90 4.06 21.32
CA ARG A 199 -6.53 3.15 20.24
C ARG A 199 -7.71 2.92 19.30
N LYS A 200 -7.42 2.43 18.11
CA LYS A 200 -8.41 2.08 17.09
C LYS A 200 -8.21 0.64 16.65
N THR A 201 -9.30 -0.11 16.49
CA THR A 201 -9.22 -1.48 15.96
C THR A 201 -8.66 -1.46 14.54
N TYR A 202 -7.78 -2.41 14.24
CA TYR A 202 -7.12 -2.55 12.95
C TYR A 202 -6.98 -4.02 12.59
N ARG A 203 -7.36 -4.40 11.36
CA ARG A 203 -7.25 -5.78 10.89
C ARG A 203 -6.72 -5.85 9.46
N GLY A 204 -5.93 -6.89 9.18
CA GLY A 204 -5.52 -7.22 7.82
C GLY A 204 -6.67 -7.79 7.00
N MET A 205 -6.70 -7.51 5.71
CA MET A 205 -7.71 -8.12 4.81
C MET A 205 -7.56 -9.64 4.73
N ALA A 206 -6.34 -10.18 4.89
CA ALA A 206 -6.08 -11.61 4.97
C ALA A 206 -6.28 -12.22 6.38
N SER A 207 -6.79 -11.45 7.36
CA SER A 207 -7.08 -11.96 8.71
C SER A 207 -8.32 -12.87 8.71
N ALA A 208 -8.39 -13.78 9.69
CA ALA A 208 -9.54 -14.65 9.88
C ALA A 208 -10.86 -13.85 10.03
N ALA A 209 -10.83 -12.75 10.79
CA ALA A 209 -12.00 -11.89 10.99
C ALA A 209 -12.50 -11.28 9.67
N ALA A 210 -11.60 -10.72 8.86
CA ALA A 210 -11.98 -10.10 7.58
C ALA A 210 -12.52 -11.13 6.58
N GLN A 211 -11.90 -12.32 6.52
CA GLN A 211 -12.35 -13.40 5.63
C GLN A 211 -13.72 -13.94 6.05
N LYS A 212 -13.95 -14.13 7.36
CA LYS A 212 -15.23 -14.61 7.89
C LYS A 212 -16.36 -13.63 7.60
N ASP A 213 -16.12 -12.33 7.80
CA ASP A 213 -17.11 -11.28 7.50
C ASP A 213 -17.47 -11.23 6.00
N TRP A 214 -16.52 -11.51 5.11
CA TRP A 214 -16.74 -11.41 3.67
C TRP A 214 -17.24 -12.71 3.03
N ARG A 215 -16.62 -13.87 3.39
CA ARG A 215 -16.88 -15.18 2.75
C ARG A 215 -17.68 -16.14 3.62
N GLY A 216 -17.88 -15.82 4.89
CA GLY A 216 -18.45 -16.74 5.87
C GLY A 216 -17.48 -17.84 6.36
N HIS A 217 -16.31 -17.99 5.75
CA HIS A 217 -15.29 -18.98 6.13
C HIS A 217 -13.87 -18.44 5.99
N VAL A 218 -12.92 -19.10 6.65
CA VAL A 218 -11.50 -18.79 6.59
C VAL A 218 -10.80 -19.84 5.74
N ALA A 219 -10.07 -19.41 4.69
CA ALA A 219 -9.29 -20.30 3.83
C ALA A 219 -7.82 -20.35 4.29
N SER A 220 -7.09 -19.23 4.18
CA SER A 220 -5.70 -19.07 4.62
C SER A 220 -5.59 -17.82 5.47
N CYS A 221 -4.93 -17.91 6.62
CA CYS A 221 -4.80 -16.78 7.53
C CYS A 221 -3.37 -16.22 7.48
N GLU A 222 -3.16 -15.22 6.65
CA GLU A 222 -1.88 -14.53 6.48
C GLU A 222 -1.89 -13.11 7.05
N GLY A 223 -2.79 -12.82 7.97
CA GLY A 223 -2.91 -11.55 8.66
C GLY A 223 -3.55 -11.68 10.03
N VAL A 224 -3.31 -10.69 10.87
CA VAL A 224 -3.87 -10.63 12.23
C VAL A 224 -4.79 -9.43 12.39
N SER A 225 -5.64 -9.50 13.43
CA SER A 225 -6.40 -8.37 13.94
C SER A 225 -5.70 -7.82 15.18
N SER A 226 -5.59 -6.50 15.29
CA SER A 226 -4.90 -5.81 16.36
C SER A 226 -5.50 -4.42 16.56
N SER A 227 -4.77 -3.52 17.17
CA SER A 227 -5.11 -2.10 17.30
C SER A 227 -3.90 -1.23 17.03
N VAL A 228 -4.17 0.01 16.60
CA VAL A 228 -3.16 1.05 16.40
C VAL A 228 -3.49 2.25 17.29
N PRO A 229 -2.50 3.09 17.66
CA PRO A 229 -2.78 4.35 18.33
C PRO A 229 -3.76 5.20 17.50
N TYR A 230 -4.73 5.83 18.16
CA TYR A 230 -5.60 6.80 17.49
C TYR A 230 -4.81 8.09 17.22
N ARG A 231 -4.88 8.56 15.98
CA ARG A 231 -4.06 9.67 15.47
C ARG A 231 -4.86 10.92 15.10
N GLY A 232 -6.16 10.94 15.34
CA GLY A 232 -7.02 12.08 15.00
C GLY A 232 -7.24 12.25 13.50
N LYS A 233 -7.18 13.49 13.01
CA LYS A 233 -7.55 13.82 11.63
C LYS A 233 -6.54 13.31 10.61
N LEU A 234 -7.03 12.65 9.56
CA LEU A 234 -6.21 12.16 8.45
C LEU A 234 -5.35 13.27 7.84
N ALA A 235 -5.92 14.47 7.64
CA ALA A 235 -5.21 15.59 7.04
C ALA A 235 -3.98 16.02 7.84
N ASP A 236 -4.04 15.96 9.17
CA ASP A 236 -2.93 16.36 10.03
C ASP A 236 -1.80 15.31 9.98
N VAL A 237 -2.16 14.02 9.97
CA VAL A 237 -1.19 12.93 9.81
C VAL A 237 -0.48 13.02 8.46
N VAL A 238 -1.21 13.25 7.36
CA VAL A 238 -0.60 13.38 6.03
C VAL A 238 0.32 14.60 5.95
N LYS A 239 -0.07 15.74 6.53
CA LYS A 239 0.78 16.94 6.58
C LYS A 239 2.06 16.71 7.40
N GLU A 240 1.97 15.96 8.49
CA GLU A 240 3.15 15.59 9.30
C GLU A 240 4.11 14.73 8.49
N LEU A 241 3.60 13.71 7.80
CA LEU A 241 4.41 12.87 6.91
C LEU A 241 5.04 13.69 5.78
N GLU A 242 4.29 14.60 5.17
CA GLU A 242 4.79 15.50 4.11
C GLU A 242 5.95 16.38 4.61
N ARG A 243 5.82 16.97 5.80
CA ARG A 243 6.91 17.76 6.41
C ARG A 243 8.18 16.94 6.57
N GLY A 244 8.06 15.70 7.09
CA GLY A 244 9.18 14.80 7.23
C GLY A 244 9.83 14.41 5.91
N ILE A 245 9.03 14.18 4.85
CA ILE A 245 9.52 13.90 3.50
C ILE A 245 10.26 15.13 2.93
N ARG A 246 9.71 16.34 3.07
CA ARG A 246 10.36 17.58 2.65
C ARG A 246 11.69 17.81 3.37
N SER A 247 11.74 17.52 4.68
CA SER A 247 13.01 17.58 5.44
C SER A 247 14.02 16.58 4.89
N GLY A 248 13.61 15.34 4.60
CA GLY A 248 14.49 14.32 4.02
C GLY A 248 15.08 14.75 2.66
N LEU A 249 14.25 15.34 1.79
CA LEU A 249 14.69 15.93 0.52
C LEU A 249 15.72 17.05 0.78
N SER A 250 15.45 17.95 1.72
CA SER A 250 16.32 19.06 2.08
C SER A 250 17.70 18.58 2.58
N TYR A 251 17.74 17.60 3.48
CA TYR A 251 18.99 17.01 3.97
C TYR A 251 19.82 16.36 2.86
N SER A 252 19.16 15.81 1.84
CA SER A 252 19.82 15.23 0.66
C SER A 252 20.20 16.27 -0.40
N GLY A 253 19.88 17.55 -0.20
CA GLY A 253 20.06 18.61 -1.20
C GLY A 253 19.23 18.34 -2.47
N ALA A 254 18.09 17.64 -2.35
CA ALA A 254 17.23 17.25 -3.46
C ALA A 254 15.97 18.11 -3.50
N ARG A 255 15.52 18.49 -4.71
CA ARG A 255 14.28 19.24 -4.96
C ARG A 255 13.18 18.36 -5.54
N SER A 256 13.49 17.12 -5.88
CA SER A 256 12.56 16.14 -6.43
C SER A 256 12.93 14.73 -5.98
N VAL A 257 11.99 13.78 -6.12
CA VAL A 257 12.24 12.35 -5.84
C VAL A 257 13.36 11.82 -6.76
N LYS A 258 13.41 12.23 -8.03
CA LYS A 258 14.49 11.82 -8.94
C LYS A 258 15.87 12.31 -8.50
N GLU A 259 15.97 13.55 -8.00
CA GLU A 259 17.22 14.05 -7.43
C GLU A 259 17.59 13.31 -6.14
N LEU A 260 16.61 12.98 -5.30
CA LEU A 260 16.85 12.16 -4.10
C LEU A 260 17.42 10.79 -4.48
N GLN A 261 16.84 10.12 -5.46
CA GLN A 261 17.32 8.83 -5.96
C GLN A 261 18.75 8.91 -6.50
N ALA A 262 19.07 9.96 -7.24
CA ALA A 262 20.40 10.16 -7.81
C ALA A 262 21.48 10.49 -6.78
N LYS A 263 21.10 11.12 -5.65
CA LYS A 263 22.04 11.58 -4.61
C LYS A 263 22.14 10.65 -3.41
N ALA A 264 21.22 9.68 -3.29
CA ALA A 264 21.14 8.80 -2.12
C ALA A 264 22.41 7.97 -1.94
N GLN A 265 22.95 8.00 -0.73
CA GLN A 265 24.04 7.14 -0.29
C GLN A 265 23.57 6.23 0.82
N TRP A 266 23.94 4.96 0.77
CA TRP A 266 23.45 3.94 1.66
C TRP A 266 24.55 3.49 2.63
N LEU A 267 24.19 3.42 3.90
CA LEU A 267 25.03 2.87 4.96
C LEU A 267 24.30 1.73 5.65
N GLN A 268 24.95 0.60 5.77
CA GLN A 268 24.43 -0.51 6.57
C GLN A 268 24.65 -0.23 8.05
N GLN A 269 23.60 -0.27 8.83
CA GLN A 269 23.64 -0.07 10.27
C GLN A 269 23.68 -1.40 11.04
N SER A 270 24.38 -1.41 12.17
CA SER A 270 24.27 -2.45 13.18
C SER A 270 23.03 -2.23 14.06
N ASN A 271 22.66 -3.24 14.87
CA ASN A 271 21.58 -3.11 15.85
C ASN A 271 21.84 -1.99 16.86
N ALA A 272 23.11 -1.77 17.27
CA ALA A 272 23.49 -0.68 18.16
C ALA A 272 23.23 0.69 17.52
N SER A 273 23.64 0.89 16.26
CA SER A 273 23.35 2.12 15.52
C SER A 273 21.85 2.35 15.30
N THR A 274 21.07 1.29 15.11
CA THR A 274 19.61 1.40 15.01
C THR A 274 19.00 1.90 16.32
N THR A 275 19.50 1.45 17.48
CA THR A 275 19.07 1.94 18.78
C THR A 275 19.42 3.40 18.98
N GLU A 276 20.67 3.81 18.64
CA GLU A 276 21.13 5.20 18.71
C GLU A 276 20.30 6.13 17.81
N SER A 277 19.84 5.62 16.66
CA SER A 277 19.02 6.39 15.71
C SER A 277 17.62 6.74 16.24
N SER A 278 17.22 6.24 17.40
CA SER A 278 15.94 6.56 18.05
C SER A 278 16.09 7.69 19.08
N ALA A 279 15.00 8.42 19.36
CA ALA A 279 14.98 9.44 20.40
C ALA A 279 14.96 8.77 21.78
N HIS A 280 16.11 8.44 22.32
CA HIS A 280 16.30 7.64 23.53
C HIS A 280 16.15 8.40 24.85
N ILE A 281 16.05 9.74 24.83
CA ILE A 281 15.84 10.57 26.06
C ILE A 281 14.54 10.22 26.82
N ARG A 282 13.58 9.59 26.15
CA ARG A 282 12.29 9.20 26.76
C ARG A 282 12.30 7.81 27.41
N LEU A 283 13.41 7.10 27.36
CA LEU A 283 13.55 5.77 27.96
C LEU A 283 14.03 5.78 29.41
N ARG A 284 13.92 6.95 30.08
CA ARG A 284 14.20 7.09 31.53
C ARG A 284 12.92 7.10 32.33
#